data_7524c4493f42082c1b1d3aa214a158f1
#
_entry.id   7524c4493f42082c1b1d3aa214a158f1
#
_cell.length_a   1.000
_cell.length_b   1.000
_cell.length_c   1.000
_cell.angle_alpha   90.00
_cell.angle_beta   90.00
_cell.angle_gamma   90.00
#
_symmetry.space_group_name_H-M   'P 1'
#
loop_
_entity.id
_entity.type
_entity.pdbx_description
1 polymer ?
#
loop_
_entity_poly.entity_id
_entity_poly.type
_entity_poly.pdbx_seq_one_letter_code
_entity_poly.pdbx_strand_id
1 'polypeptide(L)'
;MRKVTRLSLLLASLVLVLACALTVKSARRVPAEDYAVRVDAAEQLEACMERVKAYKAELGIPLSDEDRHETGMLGEDYTPITTTIGAPDAKRTTANPDMAALCVQLLEEAGVKAGDTVGAGFSGSFPAMDLAVLCACAAMDVKVIYIASAGASTYGANQIDLTLPDMVLRLVEEGYLPQAPAAFSLGGDFDCGEEMFPEEREIVRTRLEESGIPFLHERDYQKNLALREEIYREQGPIVCFVGVGGNITTTGLDGDRMSWGVTAPGRVKALSEKSGLLERYNEDGLPVIYLL
;
A
#
# COMPACT_ATOMS: atom_id res chain seq x y z
N MET A 1 40.07 39.74 16.22
CA MET A 1 38.72 39.50 15.67
C MET A 1 38.18 40.81 15.07
N ARG A 2 37.97 40.88 13.75
CA ARG A 2 37.38 42.07 13.09
C ARG A 2 35.93 42.20 13.57
N LYS A 3 35.55 43.36 14.11
CA LYS A 3 34.16 43.68 14.46
C LYS A 3 33.32 43.70 13.20
N VAL A 4 32.35 42.79 13.08
CA VAL A 4 31.34 42.81 12.01
C VAL A 4 30.50 44.08 12.20
N THR A 5 30.51 44.98 11.23
CA THR A 5 29.72 46.20 11.27
C THR A 5 28.28 45.95 10.85
N ARG A 6 27.33 46.78 11.33
CA ARG A 6 25.92 46.69 10.91
C ARG A 6 25.78 46.80 9.38
N LEU A 7 26.64 47.61 8.74
CA LEU A 7 26.62 47.76 7.29
C LEU A 7 27.05 46.47 6.56
N SER A 8 28.04 45.75 7.04
CA SER A 8 28.45 44.47 6.42
C SER A 8 27.40 43.39 6.59
N LEU A 9 26.63 43.39 7.68
CA LEU A 9 25.49 42.49 7.85
C LEU A 9 24.34 42.81 6.86
N LEU A 10 24.02 44.09 6.70
CA LEU A 10 22.98 44.54 5.74
C LEU A 10 23.37 44.17 4.31
N LEU A 11 24.61 44.39 3.91
CA LEU A 11 25.11 44.03 2.58
C LEU A 11 25.06 42.52 2.36
N ALA A 12 25.49 41.73 3.35
CA ALA A 12 25.40 40.26 3.27
C ALA A 12 23.96 39.76 3.15
N SER A 13 23.02 40.35 3.90
CA SER A 13 21.62 40.02 3.82
C SER A 13 21.02 40.38 2.43
N LEU A 14 21.39 41.55 1.89
CA LEU A 14 20.94 41.95 0.56
C LEU A 14 21.47 41.00 -0.53
N VAL A 15 22.73 40.62 -0.47
CA VAL A 15 23.34 39.67 -1.40
C VAL A 15 22.64 38.31 -1.30
N LEU A 16 22.32 37.84 -0.09
CA LEU A 16 21.61 36.59 0.12
C LEU A 16 20.21 36.61 -0.49
N VAL A 17 19.45 37.70 -0.26
CA VAL A 17 18.11 37.89 -0.83
C VAL A 17 18.17 37.91 -2.34
N LEU A 18 19.12 38.63 -2.93
CA LEU A 18 19.33 38.66 -4.37
C LEU A 18 19.70 37.29 -4.94
N ALA A 19 20.60 36.56 -4.26
CA ALA A 19 20.97 35.21 -4.67
C ALA A 19 19.77 34.26 -4.63
N CYS A 20 18.98 34.28 -3.55
CA CYS A 20 17.75 33.50 -3.45
C CYS A 20 16.76 33.87 -4.56
N ALA A 21 16.55 35.15 -4.83
CA ALA A 21 15.65 35.60 -5.89
C ALA A 21 16.12 35.16 -7.29
N LEU A 22 17.42 35.22 -7.56
CA LEU A 22 18.01 34.72 -8.79
C LEU A 22 17.88 33.23 -8.94
N THR A 23 18.14 32.47 -7.85
CA THR A 23 17.99 31.02 -7.85
C THR A 23 16.54 30.61 -8.17
N VAL A 24 15.57 31.21 -7.47
CA VAL A 24 14.14 30.97 -7.74
C VAL A 24 13.75 31.32 -9.18
N LYS A 25 14.26 32.44 -9.70
CA LYS A 25 13.97 32.89 -11.07
C LYS A 25 14.64 32.04 -12.14
N SER A 26 15.80 31.45 -11.84
CA SER A 26 16.55 30.57 -12.76
C SER A 26 16.12 29.12 -12.68
N ALA A 27 15.36 28.74 -11.65
CA ALA A 27 14.83 27.39 -11.50
C ALA A 27 13.91 27.04 -12.69
N ARG A 28 14.27 26.00 -13.41
CA ARG A 28 13.44 25.42 -14.48
C ARG A 28 12.87 24.12 -13.98
N ARG A 29 11.55 23.94 -14.13
CA ARG A 29 10.92 22.64 -13.94
C ARG A 29 11.20 21.83 -15.20
N VAL A 30 11.89 20.72 -15.04
CA VAL A 30 12.10 19.74 -16.09
C VAL A 30 11.29 18.51 -15.67
N PRO A 31 10.36 18.00 -16.50
CA PRO A 31 9.67 16.77 -16.22
C PRO A 31 10.69 15.64 -15.97
N ALA A 32 10.43 14.75 -15.00
CA ALA A 32 11.20 13.54 -14.81
C ALA A 32 11.07 12.64 -16.06
N GLU A 33 12.01 11.76 -16.32
CA GLU A 33 11.96 10.85 -17.47
C GLU A 33 10.71 9.95 -17.44
N ASP A 34 10.28 9.57 -16.25
CA ASP A 34 9.12 8.73 -15.95
C ASP A 34 7.81 9.54 -15.74
N TYR A 35 7.81 10.86 -16.01
CA TYR A 35 6.67 11.73 -15.72
C TYR A 35 5.35 11.23 -16.32
N ALA A 36 5.39 10.74 -17.57
CA ALA A 36 4.18 10.24 -18.24
C ALA A 36 3.62 8.99 -17.53
N VAL A 37 4.49 8.07 -17.10
CA VAL A 37 4.09 6.87 -16.35
C VAL A 37 3.49 7.23 -15.00
N ARG A 38 4.06 8.22 -14.31
CA ARG A 38 3.53 8.72 -13.03
C ARG A 38 2.16 9.34 -13.17
N VAL A 39 1.93 10.12 -14.24
CA VAL A 39 0.61 10.70 -14.53
C VAL A 39 -0.39 9.60 -14.84
N ASP A 40 -0.04 8.64 -15.69
CA ASP A 40 -0.91 7.50 -16.03
C ASP A 40 -1.30 6.70 -14.79
N ALA A 41 -0.33 6.39 -13.91
CA ALA A 41 -0.60 5.71 -12.65
C ALA A 41 -1.56 6.49 -11.74
N ALA A 42 -1.40 7.81 -11.63
CA ALA A 42 -2.26 8.67 -10.83
C ALA A 42 -3.69 8.74 -11.41
N GLU A 43 -3.84 8.89 -12.72
CA GLU A 43 -5.14 8.90 -13.40
C GLU A 43 -5.86 7.54 -13.26
N GLN A 44 -5.14 6.42 -13.33
CA GLN A 44 -5.70 5.10 -13.09
C GLN A 44 -6.17 4.94 -11.63
N LEU A 45 -5.39 5.42 -10.66
CA LEU A 45 -5.80 5.38 -9.25
C LEU A 45 -7.04 6.25 -9.01
N GLU A 46 -7.11 7.45 -9.57
CA GLU A 46 -8.29 8.32 -9.49
C GLU A 46 -9.53 7.60 -10.01
N ALA A 47 -9.43 6.96 -11.18
CA ALA A 47 -10.52 6.18 -11.75
C ALA A 47 -10.96 5.01 -10.86
N CYS A 48 -10.01 4.28 -10.27
CA CYS A 48 -10.30 3.21 -9.31
C CYS A 48 -11.01 3.75 -8.06
N MET A 49 -10.55 4.86 -7.48
CA MET A 49 -11.14 5.48 -6.30
C MET A 49 -12.58 5.95 -6.58
N GLU A 50 -12.82 6.62 -7.69
CA GLU A 50 -14.18 7.04 -8.08
C GLU A 50 -15.09 5.83 -8.29
N ARG A 51 -14.57 4.72 -8.83
CA ARG A 51 -15.36 3.50 -8.98
C ARG A 51 -15.68 2.84 -7.63
N VAL A 52 -14.74 2.79 -6.68
CA VAL A 52 -14.98 2.32 -5.31
C VAL A 52 -16.02 3.19 -4.60
N LYS A 53 -15.96 4.51 -4.77
CA LYS A 53 -16.98 5.42 -4.27
C LYS A 53 -18.37 5.11 -4.84
N ALA A 54 -18.43 4.78 -6.12
CA ALA A 54 -19.69 4.34 -6.76
C ALA A 54 -20.19 3.00 -6.19
N TYR A 55 -19.30 2.02 -5.89
CA TYR A 55 -19.69 0.78 -5.21
C TYR A 55 -20.33 1.03 -3.85
N LYS A 56 -19.79 1.96 -3.06
CA LYS A 56 -20.41 2.37 -1.79
C LYS A 56 -21.84 2.88 -2.01
N ALA A 57 -22.02 3.76 -2.98
CA ALA A 57 -23.34 4.29 -3.31
C ALA A 57 -24.32 3.19 -3.76
N GLU A 58 -23.89 2.25 -4.60
CA GLU A 58 -24.66 1.09 -5.05
C GLU A 58 -25.09 0.18 -3.90
N LEU A 59 -24.22 0.02 -2.89
CA LEU A 59 -24.46 -0.80 -1.71
C LEU A 59 -25.18 -0.04 -0.57
N GLY A 60 -25.44 1.25 -0.75
CA GLY A 60 -26.03 2.10 0.31
C GLY A 60 -25.11 2.36 1.48
N ILE A 61 -23.78 2.23 1.29
CA ILE A 61 -22.76 2.52 2.30
C ILE A 61 -22.47 4.03 2.28
N PRO A 62 -22.70 4.76 3.38
CA PRO A 62 -22.41 6.19 3.43
C PRO A 62 -20.88 6.43 3.38
N LEU A 63 -20.49 7.61 2.92
CA LEU A 63 -19.12 8.06 3.07
C LEU A 63 -18.86 8.39 4.55
N SER A 64 -17.68 8.05 5.02
CA SER A 64 -17.25 8.36 6.39
C SER A 64 -17.13 9.88 6.59
N ASP A 65 -17.52 10.39 7.77
CA ASP A 65 -17.34 11.80 8.15
C ASP A 65 -15.85 12.23 8.14
N GLU A 66 -14.93 11.25 8.29
CA GLU A 66 -13.49 11.48 8.21
C GLU A 66 -12.96 11.52 6.77
N ASP A 67 -13.76 11.13 5.80
CA ASP A 67 -13.42 11.23 4.36
C ASP A 67 -13.73 12.62 3.81
N ARG A 68 -13.01 13.63 4.32
CA ARG A 68 -13.22 15.06 4.05
C ARG A 68 -13.15 15.45 2.58
N HIS A 69 -12.55 14.62 1.75
CA HIS A 69 -12.42 14.84 0.31
C HIS A 69 -13.37 13.94 -0.50
N GLU A 70 -14.25 13.23 0.20
CA GLU A 70 -15.24 12.33 -0.42
C GLU A 70 -14.62 11.35 -1.41
N THR A 71 -13.47 10.80 -1.06
CA THR A 71 -12.70 9.88 -1.93
C THR A 71 -13.33 8.49 -2.04
N GLY A 72 -14.19 8.11 -1.09
CA GLY A 72 -14.73 6.76 -0.99
C GLY A 72 -13.77 5.76 -0.34
N MET A 73 -12.53 6.15 -0.07
CA MET A 73 -11.48 5.23 0.37
C MET A 73 -11.39 5.07 1.89
N LEU A 74 -12.06 5.92 2.68
CA LEU A 74 -12.11 5.78 4.12
C LEU A 74 -13.36 5.01 4.55
N GLY A 75 -13.17 4.12 5.52
CA GLY A 75 -14.25 3.42 6.23
C GLY A 75 -14.65 4.12 7.51
N GLU A 76 -15.29 3.37 8.42
CA GLU A 76 -15.81 3.86 9.68
C GLU A 76 -14.77 3.80 10.82
N ASP A 77 -15.04 4.53 11.91
CA ASP A 77 -14.23 4.47 13.12
C ASP A 77 -14.15 3.03 13.65
N TYR A 78 -15.29 2.37 13.77
CA TYR A 78 -15.33 0.97 14.18
C TYR A 78 -16.50 0.23 13.55
N THR A 79 -16.24 -1.01 13.14
CA THR A 79 -17.26 -1.95 12.64
C THR A 79 -16.99 -3.34 13.22
N PRO A 80 -17.94 -4.29 13.13
CA PRO A 80 -17.72 -5.66 13.60
C PRO A 80 -16.55 -6.41 12.95
N ILE A 81 -16.04 -5.93 11.79
CA ILE A 81 -14.87 -6.53 11.11
C ILE A 81 -13.58 -5.72 11.27
N THR A 82 -13.57 -4.70 12.14
CA THR A 82 -12.35 -3.94 12.43
C THR A 82 -11.39 -4.77 13.26
N THR A 83 -10.13 -4.87 12.82
CA THR A 83 -9.11 -5.73 13.45
C THR A 83 -8.11 -4.96 14.31
N THR A 84 -7.95 -3.66 14.13
CA THR A 84 -7.02 -2.84 14.91
C THR A 84 -7.37 -1.36 14.84
N ILE A 85 -6.67 -0.54 15.62
CA ILE A 85 -6.84 0.92 15.64
C ILE A 85 -5.87 1.57 14.65
N GLY A 86 -6.34 2.54 13.88
CA GLY A 86 -5.54 3.34 12.96
C GLY A 86 -5.94 4.81 13.01
N ALA A 87 -5.04 5.70 12.60
CA ALA A 87 -5.29 7.14 12.57
C ALA A 87 -5.99 7.56 11.26
N PRO A 88 -7.07 8.35 11.30
CA PRO A 88 -7.75 8.81 10.08
C PRO A 88 -6.86 9.70 9.21
N ASP A 89 -5.94 10.47 9.80
CA ASP A 89 -4.99 11.30 9.06
C ASP A 89 -4.10 10.48 8.11
N ALA A 90 -3.66 9.31 8.55
CA ALA A 90 -2.87 8.41 7.71
C ALA A 90 -3.70 7.91 6.51
N LYS A 91 -4.97 7.57 6.73
CA LYS A 91 -5.89 7.15 5.65
C LYS A 91 -6.15 8.27 4.66
N ARG A 92 -6.40 9.50 5.14
CA ARG A 92 -6.57 10.68 4.28
C ARG A 92 -5.34 10.98 3.44
N THR A 93 -4.16 10.82 4.02
CA THR A 93 -2.89 11.05 3.29
C THR A 93 -2.75 10.07 2.13
N THR A 94 -3.12 8.81 2.33
CA THR A 94 -3.01 7.78 1.28
C THR A 94 -4.15 7.83 0.27
N ALA A 95 -5.29 8.42 0.61
CA ALA A 95 -6.44 8.59 -0.30
C ALA A 95 -6.22 9.79 -1.26
N ASN A 96 -5.13 9.75 -2.02
CA ASN A 96 -4.72 10.77 -2.97
C ASN A 96 -4.16 10.08 -4.23
N PRO A 97 -4.65 10.42 -5.44
CA PRO A 97 -4.16 9.83 -6.69
C PRO A 97 -2.64 9.91 -6.87
N ASP A 98 -1.98 10.96 -6.38
CA ASP A 98 -0.52 11.11 -6.45
C ASP A 98 0.26 9.99 -5.70
N MET A 99 -0.41 9.19 -4.86
CA MET A 99 0.22 8.05 -4.22
C MET A 99 0.65 6.98 -5.22
N ALA A 100 -0.07 6.81 -6.34
CA ALA A 100 0.38 5.91 -7.40
C ALA A 100 1.65 6.43 -8.08
N ALA A 101 1.77 7.74 -8.30
CA ALA A 101 3.01 8.34 -8.79
C ALA A 101 4.20 8.14 -7.82
N LEU A 102 3.95 8.20 -6.51
CA LEU A 102 4.95 7.86 -5.50
C LEU A 102 5.33 6.36 -5.56
N CYS A 103 4.37 5.47 -5.74
CA CYS A 103 4.63 4.04 -5.89
C CYS A 103 5.50 3.75 -7.13
N VAL A 104 5.28 4.42 -8.27
CA VAL A 104 6.16 4.34 -9.45
C VAL A 104 7.60 4.68 -9.05
N GLN A 105 7.80 5.81 -8.36
CA GLN A 105 9.14 6.22 -7.92
C GLN A 105 9.80 5.17 -7.01
N LEU A 106 9.07 4.63 -6.04
CA LEU A 106 9.61 3.64 -5.11
C LEU A 106 9.95 2.31 -5.80
N LEU A 107 9.14 1.88 -6.77
CA LEU A 107 9.42 0.70 -7.59
C LEU A 107 10.68 0.89 -8.44
N GLU A 108 10.84 2.06 -9.07
CA GLU A 108 12.07 2.41 -9.79
C GLU A 108 13.30 2.46 -8.87
N GLU A 109 13.16 3.05 -7.68
CA GLU A 109 14.22 3.09 -6.67
C GLU A 109 14.62 1.68 -6.20
N ALA A 110 13.66 0.75 -6.12
CA ALA A 110 13.91 -0.67 -5.87
C ALA A 110 14.52 -1.41 -7.07
N GLY A 111 14.63 -0.77 -8.23
CA GLY A 111 15.22 -1.33 -9.45
C GLY A 111 14.24 -2.11 -10.32
N VAL A 112 12.95 -2.03 -10.06
CA VAL A 112 11.89 -2.69 -10.84
C VAL A 112 11.76 -2.02 -12.22
N LYS A 113 11.54 -2.84 -13.25
CA LYS A 113 11.44 -2.41 -14.66
C LYS A 113 10.24 -3.04 -15.35
N ALA A 114 9.85 -2.48 -16.48
CA ALA A 114 8.83 -3.06 -17.34
C ALA A 114 9.14 -4.54 -17.66
N GLY A 115 8.12 -5.39 -17.57
CA GLY A 115 8.22 -6.84 -17.74
C GLY A 115 8.63 -7.62 -16.50
N ASP A 116 9.02 -6.96 -15.40
CA ASP A 116 9.32 -7.60 -14.13
C ASP A 116 8.05 -8.09 -13.42
N THR A 117 8.25 -8.94 -12.41
CA THR A 117 7.19 -9.41 -11.52
C THR A 117 7.50 -9.00 -10.07
N VAL A 118 6.52 -8.41 -9.40
CA VAL A 118 6.58 -7.98 -7.99
C VAL A 118 5.65 -8.84 -7.16
N GLY A 119 6.09 -9.26 -5.97
CA GLY A 119 5.22 -9.85 -4.95
C GLY A 119 4.64 -8.77 -4.05
N ALA A 120 3.39 -8.90 -3.60
CA ALA A 120 2.82 -7.95 -2.66
C ALA A 120 1.91 -8.59 -1.62
N GLY A 121 1.97 -8.08 -0.38
CA GLY A 121 1.05 -8.39 0.71
C GLY A 121 0.25 -7.16 1.10
N PHE A 122 -1.08 -7.23 0.94
CA PHE A 122 -2.00 -6.12 1.12
C PHE A 122 -2.91 -6.31 2.32
N SER A 123 -3.19 -5.22 3.01
CA SER A 123 -4.09 -5.17 4.17
C SER A 123 -5.21 -4.18 3.93
N GLY A 124 -6.45 -4.55 4.22
CA GLY A 124 -7.58 -3.63 4.15
C GLY A 124 -7.43 -2.33 4.95
N SER A 125 -6.36 -2.20 5.73
CA SER A 125 -6.08 -0.99 6.51
C SER A 125 -5.77 0.25 5.66
N PHE A 126 -5.22 0.08 4.45
CA PHE A 126 -4.84 1.19 3.55
C PHE A 126 -5.29 0.93 2.10
N PRO A 127 -6.61 0.80 1.85
CA PRO A 127 -7.11 0.38 0.55
C PRO A 127 -6.66 1.29 -0.60
N ALA A 128 -6.55 2.60 -0.39
CA ALA A 128 -6.05 3.52 -1.41
C ALA A 128 -4.58 3.27 -1.76
N MET A 129 -3.74 2.92 -0.78
CA MET A 129 -2.32 2.61 -1.02
C MET A 129 -2.16 1.26 -1.71
N ASP A 130 -2.99 0.26 -1.36
CA ASP A 130 -3.03 -1.03 -2.06
C ASP A 130 -3.33 -0.82 -3.55
N LEU A 131 -4.38 -0.04 -3.85
CA LEU A 131 -4.74 0.33 -5.23
C LEU A 131 -3.63 1.15 -5.90
N ALA A 132 -2.95 2.05 -5.17
CA ALA A 132 -1.84 2.84 -5.70
C ALA A 132 -0.68 1.95 -6.20
N VAL A 133 -0.33 0.90 -5.44
CA VAL A 133 0.69 -0.08 -5.88
C VAL A 133 0.24 -0.81 -7.13
N LEU A 134 -1.03 -1.25 -7.20
CA LEU A 134 -1.58 -1.95 -8.37
C LEU A 134 -1.58 -1.07 -9.62
N CYS A 135 -2.02 0.19 -9.50
CA CYS A 135 -2.02 1.16 -10.60
C CYS A 135 -0.60 1.52 -11.04
N ALA A 136 0.34 1.70 -10.11
CA ALA A 136 1.74 1.93 -10.43
C ALA A 136 2.35 0.76 -11.22
N CYS A 137 2.13 -0.48 -10.78
CA CYS A 137 2.59 -1.67 -11.48
C CYS A 137 1.96 -1.76 -12.88
N ALA A 138 0.66 -1.48 -13.02
CA ALA A 138 -0.02 -1.47 -14.31
C ALA A 138 0.57 -0.42 -15.28
N ALA A 139 0.77 0.82 -14.82
CA ALA A 139 1.35 1.88 -15.63
C ALA A 139 2.81 1.62 -16.04
N MET A 140 3.56 0.86 -15.23
CA MET A 140 4.95 0.45 -15.49
C MET A 140 5.07 -0.82 -16.36
N ASP A 141 3.97 -1.46 -16.75
CA ASP A 141 3.96 -2.81 -17.37
C ASP A 141 4.66 -3.85 -16.49
N VAL A 142 4.39 -3.83 -15.18
CA VAL A 142 4.91 -4.75 -14.17
C VAL A 142 3.80 -5.70 -13.74
N LYS A 143 4.08 -7.01 -13.76
CA LYS A 143 3.18 -8.00 -13.19
C LYS A 143 3.23 -7.94 -11.67
N VAL A 144 2.07 -7.97 -11.01
CA VAL A 144 2.01 -8.08 -9.55
C VAL A 144 1.32 -9.37 -9.12
N ILE A 145 1.98 -10.15 -8.27
CA ILE A 145 1.41 -11.31 -7.58
C ILE A 145 1.09 -10.84 -6.17
N TYR A 146 -0.19 -10.79 -5.80
CA TYR A 146 -0.56 -10.22 -4.50
C TYR A 146 -1.57 -11.06 -3.75
N ILE A 147 -1.46 -11.01 -2.43
CA ILE A 147 -2.41 -11.60 -1.49
C ILE A 147 -3.06 -10.46 -0.72
N ALA A 148 -4.39 -10.37 -0.76
CA ALA A 148 -5.16 -9.32 -0.12
C ALA A 148 -5.93 -9.87 1.08
N SER A 149 -5.85 -9.17 2.23
CA SER A 149 -6.62 -9.52 3.42
C SER A 149 -7.78 -8.58 3.66
N ALA A 150 -8.89 -9.13 4.17
CA ALA A 150 -10.11 -8.39 4.48
C ALA A 150 -9.98 -7.52 5.74
N GLY A 151 -9.16 -7.97 6.72
CA GLY A 151 -8.97 -7.27 7.98
C GLY A 151 -8.42 -5.86 7.78
N ALA A 152 -9.05 -4.92 8.45
CA ALA A 152 -8.73 -3.50 8.34
C ALA A 152 -8.70 -2.82 9.70
N SER A 153 -7.82 -1.84 9.83
CA SER A 153 -7.88 -0.91 10.97
C SER A 153 -9.09 0.02 10.86
N THR A 154 -9.41 0.73 11.94
CA THR A 154 -10.35 1.86 11.93
C THR A 154 -10.05 2.76 10.74
N TYR A 155 -11.09 3.23 10.07
CA TYR A 155 -11.05 4.06 8.85
C TYR A 155 -10.42 3.40 7.61
N GLY A 156 -10.09 2.10 7.65
CA GLY A 156 -9.69 1.31 6.48
C GLY A 156 -10.90 0.76 5.72
N ALA A 157 -10.70 -0.29 4.90
CA ALA A 157 -11.77 -1.00 4.21
C ALA A 157 -12.53 -1.94 5.17
N ASN A 158 -13.06 -1.38 6.26
CA ASN A 158 -13.70 -2.11 7.34
C ASN A 158 -15.23 -2.21 7.21
N GLN A 159 -15.77 -2.07 6.00
CA GLN A 159 -17.20 -2.29 5.72
C GLN A 159 -17.44 -3.75 5.35
N ILE A 160 -18.39 -4.40 6.03
CA ILE A 160 -18.65 -5.84 5.85
C ILE A 160 -19.00 -6.20 4.40
N ASP A 161 -19.73 -5.34 3.69
CA ASP A 161 -20.17 -5.58 2.32
C ASP A 161 -19.19 -5.08 1.26
N LEU A 162 -18.09 -4.43 1.67
CA LEU A 162 -17.08 -3.88 0.76
C LEU A 162 -15.69 -3.85 1.42
N THR A 163 -15.10 -5.03 1.61
CA THR A 163 -13.72 -5.17 2.08
C THR A 163 -12.71 -4.92 0.95
N LEU A 164 -11.40 -4.85 1.24
CA LEU A 164 -10.36 -4.74 0.21
C LEU A 164 -10.46 -5.87 -0.84
N PRO A 165 -10.61 -7.16 -0.47
CA PRO A 165 -10.89 -8.23 -1.44
C PRO A 165 -12.06 -7.92 -2.38
N ASP A 166 -13.18 -7.42 -1.86
CA ASP A 166 -14.35 -7.07 -2.68
C ASP A 166 -14.05 -5.93 -3.64
N MET A 167 -13.33 -4.90 -3.17
CA MET A 167 -12.94 -3.76 -4.02
C MET A 167 -12.07 -4.20 -5.19
N VAL A 168 -10.99 -4.96 -4.91
CA VAL A 168 -10.05 -5.36 -5.96
C VAL A 168 -10.68 -6.34 -6.94
N LEU A 169 -11.51 -7.28 -6.47
CA LEU A 169 -12.17 -8.24 -7.35
C LEU A 169 -13.11 -7.53 -8.33
N ARG A 170 -13.97 -6.65 -7.83
CA ARG A 170 -14.89 -5.87 -8.68
C ARG A 170 -14.14 -4.96 -9.67
N LEU A 171 -13.04 -4.32 -9.25
CA LEU A 171 -12.22 -3.50 -10.14
C LEU A 171 -11.55 -4.32 -11.25
N VAL A 172 -11.15 -5.56 -10.95
CA VAL A 172 -10.63 -6.49 -11.97
C VAL A 172 -11.72 -6.95 -12.93
N GLU A 173 -12.87 -7.35 -12.43
CA GLU A 173 -14.01 -7.79 -13.23
C GLU A 173 -14.51 -6.70 -14.20
N GLU A 174 -14.45 -5.45 -13.78
CA GLU A 174 -14.82 -4.29 -14.59
C GLU A 174 -13.69 -3.74 -15.47
N GLY A 175 -12.48 -4.30 -15.38
CA GLY A 175 -11.34 -3.95 -16.22
C GLY A 175 -10.56 -2.71 -15.80
N TYR A 176 -10.76 -2.20 -14.58
CA TYR A 176 -9.96 -1.12 -14.00
C TYR A 176 -8.58 -1.61 -13.57
N LEU A 177 -8.46 -2.85 -13.13
CA LEU A 177 -7.20 -3.48 -12.74
C LEU A 177 -6.93 -4.71 -13.62
N PRO A 178 -5.69 -4.91 -14.08
CA PRO A 178 -5.38 -5.98 -15.03
C PRO A 178 -5.23 -7.37 -14.40
N GLN A 179 -5.02 -7.47 -13.08
CA GLN A 179 -4.61 -8.70 -12.42
C GLN A 179 -5.47 -9.00 -11.20
N ALA A 180 -6.00 -10.23 -11.16
CA ALA A 180 -6.68 -10.74 -9.98
C ALA A 180 -5.69 -11.09 -8.86
N PRO A 181 -6.11 -11.05 -7.57
CA PRO A 181 -5.29 -11.52 -6.47
C PRO A 181 -4.96 -13.00 -6.60
N ALA A 182 -3.77 -13.37 -6.13
CA ALA A 182 -3.33 -14.77 -6.08
C ALA A 182 -4.01 -15.55 -4.98
N ALA A 183 -4.37 -14.87 -3.88
CA ALA A 183 -5.15 -15.43 -2.79
C ALA A 183 -5.79 -14.33 -1.94
N PHE A 184 -6.78 -14.71 -1.15
CA PHE A 184 -7.36 -13.92 -0.07
C PHE A 184 -7.05 -14.51 1.30
N SER A 185 -7.11 -13.67 2.35
CA SER A 185 -7.14 -14.10 3.76
C SER A 185 -8.03 -13.17 4.59
N LEU A 186 -8.31 -13.56 5.82
CA LEU A 186 -9.07 -12.68 6.72
C LEU A 186 -8.24 -11.53 7.28
N GLY A 187 -6.91 -11.68 7.39
CA GLY A 187 -6.10 -10.71 8.12
C GLY A 187 -6.32 -10.75 9.63
N GLY A 188 -5.88 -9.70 10.34
CA GLY A 188 -5.97 -9.64 11.79
C GLY A 188 -5.07 -10.64 12.50
N ASP A 189 -5.37 -10.93 13.78
CA ASP A 189 -4.61 -11.88 14.59
C ASP A 189 -4.62 -13.26 13.95
N PHE A 190 -3.44 -13.88 13.91
CA PHE A 190 -3.18 -15.17 13.24
C PHE A 190 -3.59 -15.21 11.76
N ASP A 191 -3.85 -14.06 11.14
CA ASP A 191 -4.38 -13.95 9.77
C ASP A 191 -5.77 -14.64 9.62
N CYS A 192 -6.47 -14.81 10.74
CA CYS A 192 -7.75 -15.52 10.86
C CYS A 192 -8.92 -14.63 11.30
N GLY A 193 -8.71 -13.32 11.42
CA GLY A 193 -9.74 -12.34 11.79
C GLY A 193 -10.29 -12.55 13.20
N GLU A 194 -9.45 -12.92 14.17
CA GLU A 194 -9.94 -13.26 15.51
C GLU A 194 -10.52 -12.09 16.28
N GLU A 195 -10.17 -10.85 15.91
CA GLU A 195 -10.74 -9.62 16.47
C GLU A 195 -12.11 -9.27 15.89
N MET A 196 -12.47 -9.85 14.75
CA MET A 196 -13.78 -9.65 14.13
C MET A 196 -14.85 -10.34 14.95
N PHE A 197 -16.06 -9.79 14.97
CA PHE A 197 -17.21 -10.46 15.58
C PHE A 197 -17.48 -11.78 14.85
N PRO A 198 -17.77 -12.87 15.58
CA PRO A 198 -17.85 -14.21 14.98
C PRO A 198 -18.82 -14.35 13.82
N GLU A 199 -19.98 -13.71 13.88
CA GLU A 199 -21.01 -13.79 12.84
C GLU A 199 -20.55 -13.08 11.56
N GLU A 200 -20.03 -11.85 11.69
CA GLU A 200 -19.55 -11.05 10.57
C GLU A 200 -18.28 -11.61 9.95
N ARG A 201 -17.39 -12.16 10.78
CA ARG A 201 -16.22 -12.90 10.30
C ARG A 201 -16.62 -14.06 9.40
N GLU A 202 -17.63 -14.83 9.81
CA GLU A 202 -18.13 -15.98 9.04
C GLU A 202 -18.76 -15.55 7.72
N ILE A 203 -19.49 -14.42 7.71
CA ILE A 203 -20.06 -13.84 6.47
C ILE A 203 -18.94 -13.48 5.50
N VAL A 204 -17.90 -12.74 5.97
CA VAL A 204 -16.77 -12.37 5.13
C VAL A 204 -16.02 -13.62 4.66
N ARG A 205 -15.72 -14.57 5.56
CA ARG A 205 -15.02 -15.81 5.22
C ARG A 205 -15.74 -16.58 4.11
N THR A 206 -17.03 -16.84 4.28
CA THR A 206 -17.85 -17.57 3.29
C THR A 206 -17.80 -16.89 1.93
N ARG A 207 -17.97 -15.57 1.88
CA ARG A 207 -17.92 -14.80 0.64
C ARG A 207 -16.57 -14.90 -0.06
N LEU A 208 -15.45 -14.87 0.70
CA LEU A 208 -14.12 -15.01 0.12
C LEU A 208 -13.86 -16.44 -0.37
N GLU A 209 -14.31 -17.47 0.35
CA GLU A 209 -14.23 -18.87 -0.10
C GLU A 209 -15.03 -19.12 -1.39
N GLU A 210 -16.18 -18.46 -1.55
CA GLU A 210 -17.04 -18.57 -2.73
C GLU A 210 -16.59 -17.71 -3.92
N SER A 211 -15.62 -16.81 -3.74
CA SER A 211 -15.16 -15.88 -4.78
C SER A 211 -14.48 -16.53 -5.98
N GLY A 212 -14.06 -17.79 -5.87
CA GLY A 212 -13.26 -18.49 -6.88
C GLY A 212 -11.76 -18.19 -6.81
N ILE A 213 -11.33 -17.28 -5.93
CA ILE A 213 -9.92 -16.99 -5.63
C ILE A 213 -9.46 -17.89 -4.47
N PRO A 214 -8.24 -18.46 -4.49
CA PRO A 214 -7.71 -19.24 -3.38
C PRO A 214 -7.85 -18.49 -2.04
N PHE A 215 -8.34 -19.17 -1.01
CA PHE A 215 -8.52 -18.59 0.32
C PHE A 215 -7.57 -19.24 1.32
N LEU A 216 -6.74 -18.41 1.96
CA LEU A 216 -5.79 -18.83 2.98
C LEU A 216 -6.42 -18.71 4.37
N HIS A 217 -6.45 -19.83 5.10
CA HIS A 217 -6.91 -19.88 6.47
C HIS A 217 -6.04 -20.90 7.26
N GLU A 218 -4.85 -20.46 7.66
CA GLU A 218 -3.89 -21.25 8.43
C GLU A 218 -3.45 -20.44 9.66
N ARG A 219 -3.77 -20.97 10.85
CA ARG A 219 -3.50 -20.32 12.13
C ARG A 219 -2.03 -20.40 12.56
N ASP A 220 -1.35 -21.47 12.17
CA ASP A 220 0.08 -21.61 12.45
C ASP A 220 0.86 -20.61 11.61
N TYR A 221 1.51 -19.67 12.28
CA TYR A 221 2.19 -18.55 11.63
C TYR A 221 3.24 -19.01 10.61
N GLN A 222 4.07 -19.99 10.95
CA GLN A 222 5.14 -20.45 10.05
C GLN A 222 4.59 -21.22 8.85
N LYS A 223 3.51 -21.99 9.04
CA LYS A 223 2.84 -22.66 7.93
C LYS A 223 2.13 -21.67 7.02
N ASN A 224 1.50 -20.62 7.60
CA ASN A 224 0.86 -19.56 6.82
C ASN A 224 1.89 -18.85 5.93
N LEU A 225 3.05 -18.48 6.49
CA LEU A 225 4.14 -17.89 5.71
C LEU A 225 4.63 -18.82 4.60
N ALA A 226 4.82 -20.10 4.89
CA ALA A 226 5.26 -21.08 3.90
C ALA A 226 4.25 -21.23 2.74
N LEU A 227 2.94 -21.25 3.02
CA LEU A 227 1.89 -21.28 2.00
C LEU A 227 1.94 -20.01 1.12
N ARG A 228 2.15 -18.82 1.71
CA ARG A 228 2.28 -17.58 0.96
C ARG A 228 3.51 -17.56 0.07
N GLU A 229 4.67 -17.96 0.60
CA GLU A 229 5.91 -18.10 -0.18
C GLU A 229 5.74 -19.09 -1.35
N GLU A 230 4.98 -20.18 -1.16
CA GLU A 230 4.66 -21.13 -2.21
C GLU A 230 3.82 -20.49 -3.33
N ILE A 231 2.75 -19.76 -2.98
CA ILE A 231 1.91 -19.05 -3.93
C ILE A 231 2.73 -18.07 -4.78
N TYR A 232 3.60 -17.26 -4.16
CA TYR A 232 4.47 -16.34 -4.90
C TYR A 232 5.42 -17.10 -5.83
N ARG A 233 6.04 -18.17 -5.36
CA ARG A 233 7.00 -18.98 -6.13
C ARG A 233 6.35 -19.68 -7.32
N GLU A 234 5.14 -20.20 -7.18
CA GLU A 234 4.43 -20.91 -8.25
C GLU A 234 4.04 -19.99 -9.41
N GLN A 235 3.79 -18.72 -9.15
CA GLN A 235 3.41 -17.75 -10.17
C GLN A 235 4.59 -17.08 -10.89
N GLY A 236 5.82 -17.33 -10.43
CA GLY A 236 7.06 -16.91 -11.06
C GLY A 236 8.03 -16.19 -10.14
N PRO A 237 9.26 -15.96 -10.58
CA PRO A 237 10.25 -15.24 -9.78
C PRO A 237 9.83 -13.78 -9.62
N ILE A 238 9.90 -13.29 -8.39
CA ILE A 238 9.69 -11.87 -8.07
C ILE A 238 11.04 -11.17 -7.93
N VAL A 239 11.11 -9.89 -8.32
CA VAL A 239 12.32 -9.06 -8.20
C VAL A 239 12.27 -8.08 -7.03
N CYS A 240 11.08 -7.85 -6.47
CA CYS A 240 10.83 -6.97 -5.33
C CYS A 240 9.62 -7.49 -4.56
N PHE A 241 9.55 -7.23 -3.25
CA PHE A 241 8.37 -7.52 -2.45
C PHE A 241 7.84 -6.23 -1.81
N VAL A 242 6.53 -5.99 -1.95
CA VAL A 242 5.84 -4.79 -1.41
C VAL A 242 4.91 -5.20 -0.28
N GLY A 243 5.02 -4.55 0.85
CA GLY A 243 4.09 -4.68 1.97
C GLY A 243 3.31 -3.39 2.17
N VAL A 244 1.98 -3.47 2.20
CA VAL A 244 1.10 -2.34 2.53
C VAL A 244 0.32 -2.65 3.79
N GLY A 245 0.38 -1.73 4.76
CA GLY A 245 -0.28 -1.89 6.04
C GLY A 245 0.44 -2.83 7.00
N GLY A 246 -0.16 -3.07 8.16
CA GLY A 246 0.44 -3.79 9.29
C GLY A 246 0.05 -5.27 9.41
N ASN A 247 -0.27 -5.96 8.30
CA ASN A 247 -0.60 -7.39 8.36
C ASN A 247 0.59 -8.19 8.92
N ILE A 248 0.36 -9.02 9.94
CA ILE A 248 1.40 -9.77 10.65
C ILE A 248 2.21 -10.70 9.73
N THR A 249 1.61 -11.26 8.69
CA THR A 249 2.33 -12.10 7.72
C THR A 249 3.31 -11.30 6.87
N THR A 250 3.04 -10.01 6.67
CA THR A 250 3.90 -9.11 5.91
C THR A 250 4.98 -8.49 6.80
N THR A 251 4.59 -7.92 7.97
CA THR A 251 5.49 -7.14 8.83
C THR A 251 6.16 -7.94 9.95
N GLY A 252 5.66 -9.14 10.23
CA GLY A 252 6.13 -9.96 11.35
C GLY A 252 5.34 -9.75 12.64
N LEU A 253 5.54 -10.66 13.61
CA LEU A 253 4.83 -10.64 14.90
C LEU A 253 5.34 -9.56 15.87
N ASP A 254 6.55 -9.05 15.67
CA ASP A 254 7.12 -7.99 16.50
C ASP A 254 6.85 -6.58 15.92
N GLY A 255 6.07 -6.50 14.81
CA GLY A 255 5.77 -5.24 14.14
C GLY A 255 6.97 -4.65 13.41
N ASP A 256 6.97 -3.33 13.23
CA ASP A 256 7.82 -2.54 12.34
C ASP A 256 9.33 -2.69 12.52
N ARG A 257 9.90 -3.79 12.04
CA ARG A 257 11.36 -3.96 11.95
C ARG A 257 11.96 -3.36 10.69
N MET A 258 11.13 -3.16 9.67
CA MET A 258 11.53 -2.57 8.39
C MET A 258 11.21 -1.08 8.37
N SER A 259 12.10 -0.31 7.76
CA SER A 259 11.86 1.13 7.55
C SER A 259 10.85 1.36 6.44
N TRP A 260 10.08 2.42 6.52
CA TRP A 260 9.20 2.84 5.42
C TRP A 260 9.97 3.15 4.15
N GLY A 261 9.32 2.94 3.00
CA GLY A 261 9.91 3.09 1.69
C GLY A 261 10.78 1.91 1.31
N VAL A 262 11.78 2.16 0.48
CA VAL A 262 12.65 1.12 -0.08
C VAL A 262 13.74 0.70 0.90
N THR A 263 13.84 -0.59 1.13
CA THR A 263 14.97 -1.21 1.81
C THR A 263 15.80 -2.01 0.81
N ALA A 264 17.09 -1.65 0.71
CA ALA A 264 18.02 -2.32 -0.21
C ALA A 264 18.19 -3.81 0.11
N PRO A 265 18.55 -4.65 -0.89
CA PRO A 265 18.72 -6.09 -0.72
C PRO A 265 19.67 -6.48 0.42
N GLY A 266 19.33 -7.55 1.15
CA GLY A 266 20.19 -8.16 2.15
C GLY A 266 20.56 -7.26 3.35
N ARG A 267 19.69 -6.32 3.71
CA ARG A 267 19.85 -5.54 4.95
C ARG A 267 19.51 -6.36 6.19
N VAL A 268 18.51 -7.21 6.10
CA VAL A 268 18.22 -8.20 7.12
C VAL A 268 19.30 -9.27 7.07
N LYS A 269 19.90 -9.59 8.22
CA LYS A 269 21.03 -10.54 8.32
C LYS A 269 20.67 -11.85 9.03
N ALA A 270 19.58 -11.84 9.76
CA ALA A 270 19.10 -13.01 10.47
C ALA A 270 17.59 -12.93 10.65
N LEU A 271 16.94 -14.00 10.31
CA LEU A 271 15.52 -14.21 10.56
C LEU A 271 15.27 -14.73 11.96
N SER A 272 14.08 -14.49 12.49
CA SER A 272 13.55 -15.11 13.70
C SER A 272 12.24 -15.84 13.37
N GLU A 273 11.73 -16.61 14.29
CA GLU A 273 10.41 -17.24 14.15
C GLU A 273 9.27 -16.22 14.02
N LYS A 274 9.54 -14.95 14.32
CA LYS A 274 8.58 -13.85 14.23
C LYS A 274 8.71 -13.01 12.97
N SER A 275 9.74 -13.23 12.14
CA SER A 275 9.99 -12.47 10.92
C SER A 275 8.89 -12.68 9.88
N GLY A 276 8.39 -11.56 9.32
CA GLY A 276 7.40 -11.55 8.25
C GLY A 276 8.03 -11.66 6.86
N LEU A 277 7.18 -11.59 5.83
CA LEU A 277 7.61 -11.72 4.43
C LEU A 277 8.57 -10.62 3.99
N LEU A 278 8.39 -9.37 4.46
CA LEU A 278 9.35 -8.29 4.17
C LEU A 278 10.76 -8.63 4.60
N GLU A 279 10.93 -9.14 5.84
CA GLU A 279 12.25 -9.53 6.34
C GLU A 279 12.81 -10.75 5.58
N ARG A 280 11.97 -11.74 5.28
CA ARG A 280 12.36 -12.97 4.60
C ARG A 280 12.85 -12.68 3.18
N TYR A 281 12.06 -11.98 2.38
CA TYR A 281 12.48 -11.62 1.03
C TYR A 281 13.69 -10.69 1.00
N ASN A 282 13.84 -9.80 2.01
CA ASN A 282 15.03 -8.97 2.10
C ASN A 282 16.30 -9.77 2.47
N GLU A 283 16.18 -10.75 3.36
CA GLU A 283 17.28 -11.67 3.71
C GLU A 283 17.69 -12.53 2.51
N ASP A 284 16.71 -12.99 1.71
CA ASP A 284 16.92 -13.70 0.44
C ASP A 284 17.56 -12.85 -0.66
N GLY A 285 17.82 -11.56 -0.39
CA GLY A 285 18.54 -10.65 -1.29
C GLY A 285 17.64 -9.86 -2.24
N LEU A 286 16.35 -9.75 -1.97
CA LEU A 286 15.45 -8.86 -2.71
C LEU A 286 15.37 -7.46 -2.07
N PRO A 287 15.21 -6.39 -2.87
CA PRO A 287 14.73 -5.13 -2.36
C PRO A 287 13.28 -5.30 -1.89
N VAL A 288 12.92 -4.59 -0.84
CA VAL A 288 11.54 -4.58 -0.35
C VAL A 288 11.05 -3.15 -0.16
N ILE A 289 9.75 -2.95 -0.34
CA ILE A 289 9.08 -1.67 -0.14
C ILE A 289 8.04 -1.85 0.95
N TYR A 290 8.10 -1.01 1.99
CA TYR A 290 7.12 -1.02 3.06
C TYR A 290 6.36 0.30 3.11
N LEU A 291 5.03 0.22 3.09
CA LEU A 291 4.09 1.35 3.03
C LEU A 291 3.06 1.21 4.16
N LEU A 292 3.12 2.14 5.13
CA LEU A 292 2.24 2.17 6.30
C LEU A 292 1.77 3.61 6.61
#